data_8489862264c024a1464853afc39ffd0e
#
_entry.id   8489862264c024a1464853afc39ffd0e
#
_cell.length_a   1.000
_cell.length_b   1.000
_cell.length_c   1.000
_cell.angle_alpha   90.00
_cell.angle_beta   90.00
_cell.angle_gamma   90.00
#
_symmetry.space_group_name_H-M   'P 1'
#
loop_
_entity.id
_entity.type
_entity.pdbx_description
1 polymer ?
#
loop_
_entity_poly.entity_id
_entity_poly.type
_entity_poly.pdbx_seq_one_letter_code
_entity_poly.pdbx_strand_id
1 'polypeptide(L)'
;MITVIVIFMSYHELWTVLWNWKKEFTIREFSSVFASPDPSKVLHDMSRKGFLERVGWGKYKVRSPEEYLIKRTNIAKSYDLLNEAAMHYALTGPDAVFFWTKGGYQIDRFFGFYPIHVKVERRDLRKWEGFFNSRKQRFYVKDQPIRQTFFGLFYVLYPEVGFRAEEVNGFCVIPLKETVEFCQRNIYSYEPALEMLDEMYNLGLKVGYMEAKTNF
;
A
#
# COMPACT_ATOMS: atom_id res chain seq x y z
N MET A 1 -11.07 -31.90 -39.90
CA MET A 1 -10.82 -30.47 -39.60
C MET A 1 -10.68 -30.34 -38.10
N ILE A 2 -9.45 -30.29 -37.60
CA ILE A 2 -9.18 -30.18 -36.15
C ILE A 2 -9.27 -28.68 -35.83
N THR A 3 -10.32 -28.27 -35.12
CA THR A 3 -10.46 -26.91 -34.62
C THR A 3 -9.42 -26.73 -33.54
N VAL A 4 -8.32 -26.07 -33.85
CA VAL A 4 -7.32 -25.65 -32.84
C VAL A 4 -7.96 -24.52 -32.04
N ILE A 5 -8.43 -24.85 -30.85
CA ILE A 5 -8.85 -23.82 -29.87
C ILE A 5 -7.56 -23.16 -29.38
N VAL A 6 -7.22 -22.02 -29.95
CA VAL A 6 -6.13 -21.18 -29.41
C VAL A 6 -6.64 -20.53 -28.14
N ILE A 7 -6.38 -21.13 -27.02
CA ILE A 7 -6.62 -20.51 -25.70
C ILE A 7 -5.53 -19.45 -25.53
N PHE A 8 -5.89 -18.19 -25.71
CA PHE A 8 -5.01 -17.08 -25.37
C PHE A 8 -4.90 -17.00 -23.84
N MET A 9 -3.88 -17.64 -23.29
CA MET A 9 -3.54 -17.52 -21.88
C MET A 9 -3.12 -16.08 -21.59
N SER A 10 -3.78 -15.43 -20.63
CA SER A 10 -3.37 -14.11 -20.17
C SER A 10 -2.02 -14.16 -19.45
N TYR A 11 -1.30 -13.03 -19.39
CA TYR A 11 -0.04 -12.98 -18.63
C TYR A 11 -0.22 -13.29 -17.14
N HIS A 12 -1.40 -13.05 -16.55
CA HIS A 12 -1.69 -13.45 -15.18
C HIS A 12 -1.78 -14.97 -15.03
N GLU A 13 -2.47 -15.65 -15.94
CA GLU A 13 -2.56 -17.10 -15.94
C GLU A 13 -1.18 -17.73 -16.16
N LEU A 14 -0.43 -17.23 -17.14
CA LEU A 14 0.94 -17.71 -17.38
C LEU A 14 1.83 -17.49 -16.16
N TRP A 15 1.73 -16.33 -15.49
CA TRP A 15 2.46 -16.07 -14.26
C TRP A 15 2.10 -17.05 -13.14
N THR A 16 0.81 -17.37 -12.96
CA THR A 16 0.36 -18.36 -11.99
C THR A 16 0.95 -19.73 -12.27
N VAL A 17 0.99 -20.14 -13.54
CA VAL A 17 1.61 -21.40 -13.97
C VAL A 17 3.12 -21.37 -13.70
N LEU A 18 3.82 -20.32 -14.08
CA LEU A 18 5.26 -20.17 -13.87
C LEU A 18 5.62 -20.16 -12.38
N TRP A 19 4.81 -19.50 -11.53
CA TRP A 19 5.01 -19.46 -10.08
C TRP A 19 4.99 -20.86 -9.45
N ASN A 20 4.16 -21.76 -9.97
CA ASN A 20 4.06 -23.14 -9.50
C ASN A 20 5.05 -24.10 -10.19
N TRP A 21 5.55 -23.72 -11.38
CA TRP A 21 6.48 -24.55 -12.13
C TRP A 21 7.93 -24.40 -11.63
N LYS A 22 8.49 -23.19 -11.73
CA LYS A 22 9.89 -22.95 -11.37
C LYS A 22 10.12 -21.48 -11.03
N LYS A 23 10.77 -21.21 -9.89
CA LYS A 23 11.00 -19.82 -9.42
C LYS A 23 12.02 -19.06 -10.28
N GLU A 24 13.04 -19.73 -10.79
CA GLU A 24 14.04 -19.16 -11.69
C GLU A 24 14.23 -20.08 -12.90
N PHE A 25 14.31 -19.50 -14.08
CA PHE A 25 14.43 -20.23 -15.32
C PHE A 25 15.12 -19.41 -16.42
N THR A 26 15.60 -20.10 -17.46
CA THR A 26 16.15 -19.49 -18.67
C THR A 26 15.11 -19.47 -19.80
N ILE A 27 15.36 -18.64 -20.83
CA ILE A 27 14.54 -18.65 -22.06
C ILE A 27 14.48 -20.06 -22.68
N ARG A 28 15.60 -20.80 -22.66
CA ARG A 28 15.66 -22.17 -23.20
C ARG A 28 14.74 -23.12 -22.46
N GLU A 29 14.78 -23.09 -21.11
CA GLU A 29 13.88 -23.89 -20.28
C GLU A 29 12.42 -23.53 -20.51
N PHE A 30 12.09 -22.22 -20.58
CA PHE A 30 10.75 -21.77 -20.92
C PHE A 30 10.30 -22.33 -22.25
N SER A 31 11.12 -22.21 -23.31
CA SER A 31 10.78 -22.67 -24.65
C SER A 31 10.65 -24.19 -24.77
N SER A 32 11.27 -24.94 -23.85
CA SER A 32 11.15 -26.42 -23.85
C SER A 32 9.81 -26.90 -23.26
N VAL A 33 9.13 -26.07 -22.47
CA VAL A 33 7.87 -26.43 -21.78
C VAL A 33 6.67 -25.69 -22.40
N PHE A 34 6.85 -24.42 -22.75
CA PHE A 34 5.76 -23.57 -23.22
C PHE A 34 5.93 -23.29 -24.73
N ALA A 35 4.98 -23.77 -25.51
CA ALA A 35 4.91 -23.42 -26.94
C ALA A 35 4.59 -21.94 -27.11
N SER A 36 5.52 -21.19 -27.68
CA SER A 36 5.36 -19.77 -27.97
C SER A 36 6.07 -19.42 -29.29
N PRO A 37 5.45 -18.63 -30.17
CA PRO A 37 6.10 -18.19 -31.38
C PRO A 37 7.26 -17.22 -31.12
N ASP A 38 7.22 -16.47 -30.02
CA ASP A 38 8.28 -15.55 -29.58
C ASP A 38 8.43 -15.57 -28.05
N PRO A 39 9.15 -16.55 -27.50
CA PRO A 39 9.38 -16.65 -26.07
C PRO A 39 10.08 -15.42 -25.49
N SER A 40 11.00 -14.82 -26.24
CA SER A 40 11.75 -13.64 -25.78
C SER A 40 10.84 -12.44 -25.57
N LYS A 41 9.92 -12.18 -26.50
CA LYS A 41 8.93 -11.13 -26.37
C LYS A 41 7.97 -11.34 -25.21
N VAL A 42 7.45 -12.57 -25.07
CA VAL A 42 6.56 -12.92 -23.94
C VAL A 42 7.23 -12.63 -22.61
N LEU A 43 8.45 -13.12 -22.41
CA LEU A 43 9.19 -12.94 -21.16
C LEU A 43 9.59 -11.46 -20.93
N HIS A 44 9.93 -10.74 -22.00
CA HIS A 44 10.17 -9.29 -21.93
C HIS A 44 8.91 -8.54 -21.48
N ASP A 45 7.77 -8.82 -22.09
CA ASP A 45 6.50 -8.16 -21.76
C ASP A 45 6.04 -8.49 -20.33
N MET A 46 6.20 -9.74 -19.90
CA MET A 46 5.93 -10.14 -18.52
C MET A 46 6.85 -9.42 -17.53
N SER A 47 8.12 -9.23 -17.87
CA SER A 47 9.07 -8.49 -17.04
C SER A 47 8.69 -6.99 -16.95
N ARG A 48 8.31 -6.37 -18.07
CA ARG A 48 7.79 -4.97 -18.10
C ARG A 48 6.53 -4.81 -17.25
N LYS A 49 5.65 -5.80 -17.28
CA LYS A 49 4.42 -5.81 -16.47
C LYS A 49 4.66 -6.13 -14.99
N GLY A 50 5.89 -6.54 -14.62
CA GLY A 50 6.29 -6.76 -13.25
C GLY A 50 6.08 -8.19 -12.74
N PHE A 51 5.64 -9.13 -13.57
CA PHE A 51 5.46 -10.53 -13.19
C PHE A 51 6.78 -11.29 -13.03
N LEU A 52 7.78 -10.88 -13.82
CA LEU A 52 9.11 -11.45 -13.82
C LEU A 52 10.16 -10.39 -13.47
N GLU A 53 11.27 -10.85 -12.96
CA GLU A 53 12.50 -10.09 -12.81
C GLU A 53 13.58 -10.69 -13.70
N ARG A 54 14.28 -9.83 -14.45
CA ARG A 54 15.42 -10.27 -15.22
C ARG A 54 16.65 -10.28 -14.30
N VAL A 55 17.13 -11.45 -13.94
CA VAL A 55 18.26 -11.65 -13.02
C VAL A 55 19.60 -11.83 -13.73
N GLY A 56 19.58 -11.93 -15.07
CA GLY A 56 20.77 -12.07 -15.91
C GLY A 56 20.41 -12.17 -17.38
N TRP A 57 21.43 -12.37 -18.22
CA TRP A 57 21.19 -12.54 -19.64
C TRP A 57 20.42 -13.83 -19.93
N GLY A 58 19.19 -13.67 -20.47
CA GLY A 58 18.30 -14.80 -20.73
C GLY A 58 17.80 -15.53 -19.48
N LYS A 59 17.99 -14.99 -18.27
CA LYS A 59 17.54 -15.57 -17.01
C LYS A 59 16.48 -14.72 -16.34
N TYR A 60 15.45 -15.35 -15.86
CA TYR A 60 14.30 -14.71 -15.23
C TYR A 60 13.96 -15.38 -13.91
N LYS A 61 13.52 -14.56 -12.94
CA LYS A 61 12.93 -14.97 -11.68
C LYS A 61 11.44 -14.63 -11.68
N VAL A 62 10.58 -15.55 -11.30
CA VAL A 62 9.15 -15.31 -11.11
C VAL A 62 8.96 -14.55 -9.81
N ARG A 63 8.34 -13.38 -9.88
CA ARG A 63 8.00 -12.63 -8.66
C ARG A 63 6.87 -13.33 -7.92
N SER A 64 6.97 -13.36 -6.60
CA SER A 64 5.84 -13.76 -5.77
C SER A 64 4.67 -12.78 -5.93
N PRO A 65 3.44 -13.19 -5.60
CA PRO A 65 2.31 -12.28 -5.53
C PRO A 65 2.60 -11.05 -4.65
N GLU A 66 3.30 -11.25 -3.55
CA GLU A 66 3.72 -10.18 -2.64
C GLU A 66 4.71 -9.20 -3.31
N GLU A 67 5.82 -9.72 -3.89
CA GLU A 67 6.80 -8.90 -4.62
C GLU A 67 6.16 -8.12 -5.77
N TYR A 68 5.19 -8.74 -6.48
CA TYR A 68 4.45 -8.09 -7.55
C TYR A 68 3.59 -6.93 -7.04
N LEU A 69 2.87 -7.14 -5.93
CA LEU A 69 2.03 -6.12 -5.30
C LEU A 69 2.88 -4.97 -4.76
N ILE A 70 3.95 -5.27 -4.01
CA ILE A 70 4.88 -4.25 -3.48
C ILE A 70 5.44 -3.40 -4.62
N LYS A 71 5.90 -4.02 -5.72
CA LYS A 71 6.43 -3.28 -6.86
C LYS A 71 5.39 -2.39 -7.54
N ARG A 72 4.14 -2.83 -7.62
CA ARG A 72 3.03 -2.01 -8.17
C ARG A 72 2.57 -0.93 -7.21
N THR A 73 2.74 -1.15 -5.92
CA THR A 73 2.30 -0.27 -4.86
C THR A 73 3.47 0.64 -4.47
N ASN A 74 3.73 1.68 -5.24
CA ASN A 74 4.73 2.67 -4.87
C ASN A 74 4.14 3.62 -3.81
N ILE A 75 4.21 3.19 -2.54
CA ILE A 75 3.67 3.92 -1.39
C ILE A 75 4.30 5.31 -1.27
N ALA A 76 5.61 5.45 -1.49
CA ALA A 76 6.28 6.73 -1.45
C ALA A 76 5.66 7.72 -2.46
N LYS A 77 5.50 7.30 -3.72
CA LYS A 77 4.87 8.13 -4.74
C LYS A 77 3.42 8.48 -4.40
N SER A 78 2.76 7.67 -3.59
CA SER A 78 1.38 7.94 -3.20
C SER A 78 1.28 9.01 -2.11
N TYR A 79 2.30 9.16 -1.27
CA TYR A 79 2.41 10.31 -0.39
C TYR A 79 2.75 11.58 -1.18
N ASP A 80 3.68 11.50 -2.14
CA ASP A 80 4.03 12.62 -3.02
C ASP A 80 2.80 13.19 -3.74
N LEU A 81 1.89 12.32 -4.16
CA LEU A 81 0.64 12.71 -4.81
C LEU A 81 -0.22 13.64 -3.94
N LEU A 82 -0.20 13.50 -2.60
CA LEU A 82 -0.95 14.38 -1.72
C LEU A 82 -0.40 15.82 -1.78
N ASN A 83 0.91 15.98 -1.87
CA ASN A 83 1.55 17.28 -2.03
C ASN A 83 1.21 17.92 -3.40
N GLU A 84 1.09 17.10 -4.46
CA GLU A 84 0.69 17.58 -5.79
C GLU A 84 -0.75 18.17 -5.81
N ALA A 85 -1.60 17.80 -4.86
CA ALA A 85 -2.97 18.27 -4.81
C ALA A 85 -3.06 19.76 -4.49
N ALA A 86 -2.05 20.36 -3.86
CA ALA A 86 -2.02 21.75 -3.39
C ALA A 86 -3.26 22.14 -2.55
N MET A 87 -3.82 21.18 -1.83
CA MET A 87 -4.96 21.35 -0.94
C MET A 87 -4.55 21.01 0.51
N HIS A 88 -5.21 21.62 1.49
CA HIS A 88 -4.92 21.33 2.90
C HIS A 88 -5.30 19.88 3.25
N TYR A 89 -4.35 19.14 3.81
CA TYR A 89 -4.52 17.79 4.29
C TYR A 89 -3.65 17.53 5.52
N ALA A 90 -3.92 16.43 6.21
CA ALA A 90 -2.99 15.85 7.18
C ALA A 90 -3.06 14.31 7.13
N LEU A 91 -1.92 13.67 7.09
CA LEU A 91 -1.83 12.23 7.34
C LEU A 91 -2.28 11.96 8.77
N THR A 92 -3.09 10.91 8.97
CA THR A 92 -3.71 10.63 10.26
C THR A 92 -3.67 9.14 10.61
N GLY A 93 -4.02 8.81 11.86
CA GLY A 93 -4.08 7.40 12.29
C GLY A 93 -2.75 6.67 12.09
N PRO A 94 -2.78 5.46 11.48
CA PRO A 94 -1.57 4.65 11.25
C PRO A 94 -0.49 5.38 10.47
N ASP A 95 -0.87 6.22 9.49
CA ASP A 95 0.09 6.98 8.70
C ASP A 95 0.78 8.06 9.53
N ALA A 96 0.06 8.73 10.42
CA ALA A 96 0.68 9.68 11.34
C ALA A 96 1.69 8.99 12.26
N VAL A 97 1.34 7.82 12.80
CA VAL A 97 2.28 7.02 13.61
C VAL A 97 3.52 6.66 12.82
N PHE A 98 3.36 6.20 11.57
CA PHE A 98 4.49 5.88 10.69
C PHE A 98 5.43 7.07 10.50
N PHE A 99 4.89 8.26 10.25
CA PHE A 99 5.71 9.46 10.04
C PHE A 99 6.39 9.94 11.33
N TRP A 100 5.66 9.99 12.45
CA TRP A 100 6.22 10.41 13.73
C TRP A 100 7.25 9.43 14.29
N THR A 101 7.10 8.12 14.01
CA THR A 101 8.13 7.11 14.35
C THR A 101 9.24 7.00 13.31
N LYS A 102 9.31 7.92 12.33
CA LYS A 102 10.30 7.91 11.23
C LYS A 102 10.35 6.57 10.50
N GLY A 103 9.20 5.94 10.29
CA GLY A 103 9.06 4.66 9.64
C GLY A 103 9.26 3.44 10.54
N GLY A 104 9.48 3.64 11.84
CA GLY A 104 9.76 2.55 12.80
C GLY A 104 8.53 1.70 13.14
N TYR A 105 7.31 2.22 12.95
CA TYR A 105 6.10 1.49 13.29
C TYR A 105 5.02 1.59 12.20
N GLN A 106 4.56 0.41 11.75
CA GLN A 106 3.50 0.29 10.76
C GLN A 106 2.81 -1.08 10.83
N ILE A 107 1.52 -1.12 11.11
CA ILE A 107 0.78 -2.37 11.33
C ILE A 107 -0.50 -2.52 10.50
N ASP A 108 -1.01 -1.47 9.90
CA ASP A 108 -2.28 -1.50 9.13
C ASP A 108 -2.09 -1.91 7.67
N ARG A 109 -0.85 -2.15 7.26
CA ARG A 109 -0.48 -2.59 5.91
C ARG A 109 -0.05 -4.04 5.93
N PHE A 110 -0.78 -4.85 5.21
CA PHE A 110 -0.48 -6.27 5.06
C PHE A 110 -0.72 -6.67 3.60
N PHE A 111 -0.43 -7.89 3.28
CA PHE A 111 -0.48 -8.44 1.93
C PHE A 111 -1.70 -7.97 1.11
N GLY A 112 -1.43 -7.13 0.12
CA GLY A 112 -2.45 -6.62 -0.80
C GLY A 112 -3.38 -5.55 -0.24
N PHE A 113 -3.14 -5.04 0.97
CA PHE A 113 -3.95 -4.02 1.62
C PHE A 113 -3.06 -2.86 2.10
N TYR A 114 -3.14 -1.73 1.41
CA TYR A 114 -2.26 -0.57 1.64
C TYR A 114 -3.10 0.73 1.71
N PRO A 115 -3.81 0.95 2.81
CA PRO A 115 -4.52 2.20 3.03
C PRO A 115 -3.57 3.36 3.27
N ILE A 116 -3.96 4.56 2.87
CA ILE A 116 -3.35 5.83 3.26
C ILE A 116 -4.44 6.69 3.88
N HIS A 117 -4.28 7.02 5.15
CA HIS A 117 -5.27 7.71 5.96
C HIS A 117 -5.03 9.22 5.92
N VAL A 118 -5.99 9.98 5.43
CA VAL A 118 -5.85 11.41 5.16
C VAL A 118 -7.02 12.19 5.72
N LYS A 119 -6.77 13.13 6.65
CA LYS A 119 -7.72 14.18 7.02
C LYS A 119 -7.79 15.21 5.90
N VAL A 120 -8.98 15.63 5.57
CA VAL A 120 -9.24 16.67 4.57
C VAL A 120 -10.30 17.64 5.07
N GLU A 121 -10.22 18.91 4.67
CA GLU A 121 -11.26 19.88 5.00
C GLU A 121 -12.59 19.43 4.41
N ARG A 122 -13.65 19.39 5.22
CA ARG A 122 -14.99 18.95 4.79
C ARG A 122 -15.50 19.77 3.62
N ARG A 123 -15.22 21.08 3.59
CA ARG A 123 -15.60 21.97 2.49
C ARG A 123 -14.91 21.66 1.16
N ASP A 124 -13.72 21.04 1.21
CA ASP A 124 -12.92 20.69 0.04
C ASP A 124 -13.05 19.22 -0.37
N LEU A 125 -13.90 18.43 0.30
CA LEU A 125 -14.07 17.00 0.02
C LEU A 125 -14.34 16.72 -1.46
N ARG A 126 -15.25 17.46 -2.11
CA ARG A 126 -15.55 17.28 -3.54
C ARG A 126 -14.35 17.57 -4.45
N LYS A 127 -13.47 18.48 -4.05
CA LYS A 127 -12.24 18.76 -4.81
C LYS A 127 -11.27 17.59 -4.68
N TRP A 128 -11.14 17.01 -3.48
CA TRP A 128 -10.35 15.81 -3.25
C TRP A 128 -10.86 14.59 -4.06
N GLU A 129 -12.17 14.36 -4.05
CA GLU A 129 -12.80 13.31 -4.87
C GLU A 129 -12.51 13.52 -6.37
N GLY A 130 -12.65 14.75 -6.87
CA GLY A 130 -12.32 15.12 -8.25
C GLY A 130 -10.83 14.89 -8.57
N PHE A 131 -9.94 15.28 -7.65
CA PHE A 131 -8.50 15.09 -7.79
C PHE A 131 -8.13 13.60 -7.91
N PHE A 132 -8.59 12.75 -6.98
CA PHE A 132 -8.31 11.33 -7.02
C PHE A 132 -8.91 10.64 -8.25
N ASN A 133 -10.14 11.00 -8.63
CA ASN A 133 -10.78 10.47 -9.85
C ASN A 133 -9.98 10.82 -11.12
N SER A 134 -9.50 12.06 -11.26
CA SER A 134 -8.70 12.50 -12.40
C SER A 134 -7.37 11.75 -12.51
N ARG A 135 -6.79 11.35 -11.39
CA ARG A 135 -5.54 10.58 -11.28
C ARG A 135 -5.77 9.06 -11.24
N LYS A 136 -7.03 8.62 -11.38
CA LYS A 136 -7.43 7.20 -11.32
C LYS A 136 -6.97 6.51 -10.03
N GLN A 137 -6.98 7.26 -8.93
CA GLN A 137 -6.68 6.73 -7.61
C GLN A 137 -7.94 6.18 -6.95
N ARG A 138 -7.78 5.11 -6.19
CA ARG A 138 -8.88 4.56 -5.39
C ARG A 138 -8.96 5.29 -4.06
N PHE A 139 -10.17 5.62 -3.65
CA PHE A 139 -10.42 6.21 -2.34
C PHE A 139 -11.81 5.85 -1.85
N TYR A 140 -12.01 5.95 -0.56
CA TYR A 140 -13.35 6.02 0.04
C TYR A 140 -13.36 7.07 1.15
N VAL A 141 -14.55 7.58 1.43
CA VAL A 141 -14.77 8.57 2.49
C VAL A 141 -15.21 7.81 3.74
N LYS A 142 -14.54 8.07 4.87
CA LYS A 142 -14.86 7.45 6.16
C LYS A 142 -16.32 7.73 6.52
N ASP A 143 -16.98 6.73 7.12
CA ASP A 143 -18.39 6.75 7.53
C ASP A 143 -19.41 6.79 6.37
N GLN A 144 -18.95 6.67 5.12
CA GLN A 144 -19.82 6.42 3.99
C GLN A 144 -19.91 4.90 3.67
N PRO A 145 -21.03 4.45 3.08
CA PRO A 145 -21.17 3.05 2.69
C PRO A 145 -20.08 2.64 1.68
N ILE A 146 -19.38 1.55 1.98
CA ILE A 146 -18.41 0.95 1.07
C ILE A 146 -19.16 0.27 -0.08
N ARG A 147 -18.96 0.74 -1.31
CA ARG A 147 -19.65 0.26 -2.51
C ARG A 147 -18.82 -0.65 -3.39
N GLN A 148 -17.55 -0.84 -3.08
CA GLN A 148 -16.61 -1.68 -3.83
C GLN A 148 -15.58 -2.30 -2.89
N THR A 149 -14.98 -3.40 -3.32
CA THR A 149 -13.86 -4.01 -2.58
C THR A 149 -12.59 -3.18 -2.79
N PHE A 150 -11.95 -2.79 -1.69
CA PHE A 150 -10.66 -2.12 -1.70
C PHE A 150 -9.53 -3.13 -1.48
N PHE A 151 -8.55 -3.11 -2.35
CA PHE A 151 -7.30 -3.86 -2.27
C PHE A 151 -6.20 -3.08 -2.99
N GLY A 152 -4.94 -3.42 -2.73
CA GLY A 152 -3.81 -2.64 -3.18
C GLY A 152 -3.77 -1.30 -2.46
N LEU A 153 -3.25 -0.28 -3.11
CA LEU A 153 -3.18 1.07 -2.57
C LEU A 153 -4.49 1.82 -2.78
N PHE A 154 -4.96 2.48 -1.73
CA PHE A 154 -6.13 3.37 -1.75
C PHE A 154 -6.06 4.39 -0.61
N TYR A 155 -6.81 5.48 -0.76
CA TYR A 155 -6.88 6.53 0.25
C TYR A 155 -8.16 6.41 1.07
N VAL A 156 -8.04 6.67 2.38
CA VAL A 156 -9.16 6.78 3.31
C VAL A 156 -9.29 8.24 3.70
N LEU A 157 -10.35 8.90 3.26
CA LEU A 157 -10.57 10.32 3.52
C LEU A 157 -11.39 10.52 4.79
N TYR A 158 -10.89 11.33 5.69
CA TYR A 158 -11.54 11.75 6.93
C TYR A 158 -11.95 13.23 6.80
N PRO A 159 -13.20 13.53 6.40
CA PRO A 159 -13.65 14.92 6.27
C PRO A 159 -13.88 15.54 7.64
N GLU A 160 -13.05 16.50 8.02
CA GLU A 160 -13.17 17.25 9.27
C GLU A 160 -13.35 18.76 9.03
N VAL A 161 -13.83 19.47 10.03
CA VAL A 161 -13.93 20.93 10.02
C VAL A 161 -12.81 21.48 10.89
N GLY A 162 -11.83 22.12 10.25
CA GLY A 162 -10.72 22.77 10.93
C GLY A 162 -9.84 21.76 11.70
N PHE A 163 -8.79 21.28 11.09
CA PHE A 163 -7.77 20.47 11.74
C PHE A 163 -6.41 21.16 11.64
N ARG A 164 -5.49 20.79 12.53
CA ARG A 164 -4.10 21.23 12.48
C ARG A 164 -3.24 20.18 11.79
N ALA A 165 -2.21 20.64 11.12
CA ALA A 165 -1.17 19.81 10.52
C ALA A 165 0.20 20.38 10.87
N GLU A 166 1.15 19.50 11.07
CA GLU A 166 2.57 19.79 11.25
C GLU A 166 3.35 19.18 10.09
N GLU A 167 4.44 19.80 9.69
CA GLU A 167 5.28 19.25 8.63
C GLU A 167 6.26 18.23 9.22
N VAL A 168 6.20 16.99 8.70
CA VAL A 168 7.09 15.90 9.09
C VAL A 168 7.66 15.28 7.81
N ASN A 169 8.97 15.37 7.59
CA ASN A 169 9.65 14.84 6.41
C ASN A 169 9.03 15.31 5.07
N GLY A 170 8.57 16.57 4.99
CA GLY A 170 7.98 17.14 3.78
C GLY A 170 6.51 16.81 3.55
N PHE A 171 5.82 16.22 4.53
CA PHE A 171 4.40 15.88 4.47
C PHE A 171 3.64 16.52 5.63
N CYS A 172 2.37 16.89 5.36
CA CYS A 172 1.46 17.37 6.40
C CYS A 172 0.93 16.17 7.20
N VAL A 173 1.13 16.19 8.52
CA VAL A 173 0.74 15.12 9.45
C VAL A 173 -0.05 15.75 10.60
N ILE A 174 -1.03 15.07 11.17
CA ILE A 174 -1.69 15.56 12.41
C ILE A 174 -0.65 15.76 13.50
N PRO A 175 -0.85 16.71 14.44
CA PRO A 175 0.08 16.99 15.52
C PRO A 175 0.50 15.74 16.30
N LEU A 176 1.74 15.75 16.79
CA LEU A 176 2.27 14.65 17.61
C LEU A 176 1.32 14.28 18.77
N LYS A 177 0.75 15.30 19.44
CA LYS A 177 -0.22 15.09 20.52
C LYS A 177 -1.45 14.29 20.07
N GLU A 178 -2.05 14.62 18.94
CA GLU A 178 -3.19 13.85 18.39
C GLU A 178 -2.80 12.42 18.01
N THR A 179 -1.56 12.24 17.52
CA THR A 179 -1.03 10.91 17.19
C THR A 179 -0.86 10.06 18.45
N VAL A 180 -0.34 10.63 19.53
CA VAL A 180 -0.24 9.95 20.85
C VAL A 180 -1.63 9.58 21.36
N GLU A 181 -2.60 10.51 21.30
CA GLU A 181 -3.99 10.22 21.69
C GLU A 181 -4.63 9.11 20.85
N PHE A 182 -4.30 9.05 19.55
CA PHE A 182 -4.74 7.95 18.69
C PHE A 182 -4.13 6.61 19.15
N CYS A 183 -2.84 6.57 19.43
CA CYS A 183 -2.16 5.37 19.93
C CYS A 183 -2.72 4.91 21.29
N GLN A 184 -2.98 5.84 22.20
CA GLN A 184 -3.57 5.54 23.52
C GLN A 184 -4.98 4.94 23.41
N ARG A 185 -5.82 5.46 22.50
CA ARG A 185 -7.15 4.88 22.24
C ARG A 185 -7.09 3.49 21.60
N ASN A 186 -5.99 3.15 20.97
CA ASN A 186 -5.76 1.88 20.28
C ASN A 186 -4.59 1.11 20.88
N ILE A 187 -4.44 1.17 22.21
CA ILE A 187 -3.26 0.71 22.96
C ILE A 187 -2.85 -0.72 22.61
N TYR A 188 -3.80 -1.65 22.47
CA TYR A 188 -3.53 -3.05 22.13
C TYR A 188 -2.66 -3.24 20.87
N SER A 189 -2.81 -2.32 19.93
CA SER A 189 -2.08 -2.39 18.66
C SER A 189 -0.93 -1.38 18.58
N TYR A 190 -0.91 -0.36 19.45
CA TYR A 190 0.01 0.77 19.32
C TYR A 190 0.87 1.02 20.58
N GLU A 191 0.89 0.07 21.53
CA GLU A 191 1.79 0.17 22.70
C GLU A 191 3.26 0.36 22.29
N PRO A 192 3.84 -0.46 21.36
CA PRO A 192 5.22 -0.26 20.94
C PRO A 192 5.46 1.09 20.24
N ALA A 193 4.45 1.59 19.53
CA ALA A 193 4.54 2.92 18.93
C ALA A 193 4.57 4.03 19.98
N LEU A 194 3.81 3.90 21.07
CA LEU A 194 3.83 4.85 22.19
C LEU A 194 5.19 4.88 22.88
N GLU A 195 5.78 3.71 23.11
CA GLU A 195 7.14 3.61 23.68
C GLU A 195 8.16 4.30 22.78
N MET A 196 8.10 4.03 21.46
CA MET A 196 8.98 4.70 20.49
C MET A 196 8.79 6.22 20.49
N LEU A 197 7.54 6.70 20.50
CA LEU A 197 7.24 8.13 20.50
C LEU A 197 7.70 8.79 21.80
N ASP A 198 7.53 8.11 22.93
CA ASP A 198 7.99 8.60 24.23
C ASP A 198 9.52 8.74 24.25
N GLU A 199 10.24 7.72 23.81
CA GLU A 199 11.70 7.73 23.70
C GLU A 199 12.21 8.82 22.75
N MET A 200 11.59 8.92 21.55
CA MET A 200 12.05 9.84 20.50
C MET A 200 11.79 11.31 20.82
N TYR A 201 10.71 11.61 21.54
CA TYR A 201 10.25 12.99 21.78
C TYR A 201 10.24 13.37 23.26
N ASN A 202 10.68 12.48 24.16
CA ASN A 202 10.78 12.69 25.61
C ASN A 202 9.44 13.21 26.22
N LEU A 203 8.35 12.51 25.92
CA LEU A 203 7.00 12.94 26.26
C LEU A 203 6.62 12.65 27.70
N GLY A 204 7.34 11.76 28.39
CA GLY A 204 7.09 11.34 29.77
C GLY A 204 5.78 10.55 29.90
N LEU A 205 5.44 9.76 28.89
CA LEU A 205 4.24 8.94 28.87
C LEU A 205 4.36 7.78 29.88
N LYS A 206 3.35 7.60 30.69
CA LYS A 206 3.21 6.36 31.46
C LYS A 206 2.52 5.33 30.56
N VAL A 207 3.32 4.66 29.73
CA VAL A 207 2.81 3.57 28.87
C VAL A 207 2.59 2.37 29.78
N GLY A 208 1.35 2.02 30.05
CA GLY A 208 0.98 0.87 30.87
C GLY A 208 -0.07 0.08 30.14
N TYR A 209 0.22 -1.18 29.86
CA TYR A 209 -0.74 -2.14 29.33
C TYR A 209 -1.85 -2.39 30.35
N MET A 210 -3.04 -1.94 30.09
CA MET A 210 -4.20 -2.36 30.87
C MET A 210 -4.67 -3.71 30.35
N GLU A 211 -4.26 -4.80 31.00
CA GLU A 211 -4.90 -6.09 30.76
C GLU A 211 -6.41 -5.91 30.93
N ALA A 212 -7.16 -6.20 29.87
CA ALA A 212 -8.59 -6.27 30.00
C ALA A 212 -8.89 -7.37 31.03
N LYS A 213 -9.43 -6.99 32.18
CA LYS A 213 -9.99 -7.96 33.13
C LYS A 213 -11.14 -8.63 32.42
N THR A 214 -10.85 -9.75 31.75
CA THR A 214 -11.87 -10.69 31.27
C THR A 214 -12.52 -11.28 32.49
N ASN A 215 -13.64 -10.71 32.90
CA ASN A 215 -14.56 -11.42 33.80
C ASN A 215 -15.15 -12.56 32.97
N PHE A 216 -14.64 -13.77 33.19
CA PHE A 216 -15.28 -15.01 32.76
C PHE A 216 -16.48 -15.30 33.67
#